data_d550eca93ab552c8c6f657f5c9742e85
#
_entry.id   d550eca93ab552c8c6f657f5c9742e85
#
_cell.length_a   1.000
_cell.length_b   1.000
_cell.length_c   1.000
_cell.angle_alpha   90.00
_cell.angle_beta   90.00
_cell.angle_gamma   90.00
#
_symmetry.space_group_name_H-M   'P 1'
#
loop_
_entity.id
_entity.type
_entity.pdbx_description
1 polymer ?
#
loop_
_entity_poly.entity_id
_entity_poly.type
_entity_poly.pdbx_seq_one_letter_code
_entity_poly.pdbx_strand_id
1 'polypeptide(L)'
;MSYSYTEKRRIRKNFGRLPKVMELPKLIETQLESYSQFLQQNVEAGATENKGLEEVFQTLFPITSVSGNAALEYVSYELGKPVYSVQECLIQGLSYSAPLRIVVRLVIYDRDTNFQEVKDVKEGEVFMGEVPLMTDNGSFVINGTERVVVYQLH
;
A
#
# COMPACT_ATOMS: atom_id res chain seq x y z
N MET A 1 33.90 -32.42 -9.46
CA MET A 1 33.95 -31.20 -10.29
C MET A 1 32.58 -31.01 -10.92
N SER A 2 31.91 -29.92 -10.64
CA SER A 2 30.65 -29.61 -11.29
C SER A 2 30.95 -28.78 -12.54
N TYR A 3 30.51 -29.30 -13.68
CA TYR A 3 30.62 -28.60 -14.95
C TYR A 3 29.27 -28.04 -15.32
N SER A 4 29.22 -26.77 -15.63
CA SER A 4 28.01 -26.13 -16.16
C SER A 4 28.17 -26.02 -17.68
N TYR A 5 27.20 -26.61 -18.38
CA TYR A 5 27.14 -26.52 -19.83
C TYR A 5 26.17 -25.40 -20.20
N THR A 6 26.65 -24.39 -20.87
CA THR A 6 25.81 -23.44 -21.57
C THR A 6 25.73 -23.86 -23.04
N GLU A 7 24.52 -23.66 -23.60
CA GLU A 7 24.26 -24.00 -24.99
C GLU A 7 25.41 -23.61 -25.93
N LYS A 8 25.70 -24.51 -26.85
CA LYS A 8 26.69 -24.35 -27.92
C LYS A 8 28.15 -24.31 -27.50
N ARG A 9 28.68 -25.48 -27.10
CA ARG A 9 30.10 -25.81 -27.22
C ARG A 9 31.08 -25.20 -26.24
N ARG A 10 30.65 -24.54 -25.18
CA ARG A 10 31.56 -24.07 -24.15
C ARG A 10 31.38 -24.81 -22.84
N ILE A 11 32.40 -25.51 -22.40
CA ILE A 11 32.44 -26.06 -21.05
C ILE A 11 32.94 -24.94 -20.12
N ARG A 12 32.10 -24.49 -19.23
CA ARG A 12 32.48 -23.51 -18.21
C ARG A 12 32.82 -24.25 -16.91
N LYS A 13 34.01 -24.04 -16.41
CA LYS A 13 34.44 -24.52 -15.10
C LYS A 13 34.12 -23.45 -14.06
N ASN A 14 33.47 -23.85 -13.00
CA ASN A 14 33.33 -23.00 -11.84
C ASN A 14 34.53 -23.19 -10.92
N PHE A 15 35.37 -22.16 -10.81
CA PHE A 15 36.51 -22.14 -9.91
C PHE A 15 36.21 -21.64 -8.53
N GLY A 16 35.01 -21.09 -8.31
CA GLY A 16 34.54 -20.63 -7.01
C GLY A 16 34.05 -21.80 -6.16
N ARG A 17 34.85 -22.24 -5.22
CA ARG A 17 34.51 -23.24 -4.19
C ARG A 17 34.27 -22.60 -2.82
N LEU A 18 34.07 -21.32 -2.78
CA LEU A 18 33.77 -20.64 -1.51
C LEU A 18 32.40 -21.06 -1.02
N PRO A 19 32.29 -21.46 0.24
CA PRO A 19 30.96 -21.70 0.84
C PRO A 19 30.14 -20.41 0.79
N LYS A 20 28.85 -20.54 0.59
CA LYS A 20 27.93 -19.40 0.62
C LYS A 20 27.95 -18.82 2.04
N VAL A 21 28.56 -17.66 2.21
CA VAL A 21 28.73 -17.01 3.51
C VAL A 21 27.49 -16.21 3.90
N MET A 22 26.83 -15.61 2.87
CA MET A 22 25.59 -14.84 3.07
C MET A 22 24.73 -14.96 1.81
N GLU A 23 23.44 -14.76 1.97
CA GLU A 23 22.53 -14.66 0.83
C GLU A 23 22.74 -13.34 0.10
N LEU A 24 22.51 -13.37 -1.23
CA LEU A 24 22.50 -12.13 -2.00
C LEU A 24 21.29 -11.29 -1.56
N PRO A 25 21.50 -10.04 -1.11
CA PRO A 25 20.40 -9.17 -0.77
C PRO A 25 19.56 -8.87 -2.02
N LYS A 26 18.25 -8.74 -1.83
CA LYS A 26 17.38 -8.23 -2.89
C LYS A 26 17.66 -6.75 -3.09
N LEU A 27 18.13 -6.35 -4.27
CA LEU A 27 18.48 -4.96 -4.54
C LEU A 27 17.29 -3.99 -4.50
N ILE A 28 16.07 -4.52 -4.67
CA ILE A 28 14.82 -3.76 -4.62
C ILE A 28 14.08 -3.87 -3.28
N GLU A 29 14.68 -4.53 -2.28
CA GLU A 29 14.05 -4.79 -0.99
C GLU A 29 13.62 -3.51 -0.29
N THR A 30 14.44 -2.47 -0.36
CA THR A 30 14.13 -1.14 0.22
C THR A 30 12.84 -0.55 -0.35
N GLN A 31 12.61 -0.68 -1.65
CA GLN A 31 11.38 -0.18 -2.30
C GLN A 31 10.17 -1.01 -1.90
N LEU A 32 10.29 -2.34 -1.91
CA LEU A 32 9.22 -3.26 -1.53
C LEU A 32 8.82 -3.04 -0.06
N GLU A 33 9.79 -2.96 0.82
CA GLU A 33 9.57 -2.76 2.24
C GLU A 33 8.95 -1.39 2.54
N SER A 34 9.49 -0.33 1.95
CA SER A 34 8.96 1.03 2.11
C SER A 34 7.50 1.13 1.69
N TYR A 35 7.13 0.55 0.55
CA TYR A 35 5.76 0.59 0.08
C TYR A 35 4.82 -0.31 0.89
N SER A 36 5.31 -1.47 1.33
CA SER A 36 4.57 -2.35 2.24
C SER A 36 4.29 -1.67 3.59
N GLN A 37 5.28 -0.94 4.13
CA GLN A 37 5.12 -0.16 5.37
C GLN A 37 4.17 1.02 5.18
N PHE A 38 4.21 1.66 4.01
CA PHE A 38 3.30 2.76 3.70
C PHE A 38 1.83 2.30 3.68
N LEU A 39 1.55 1.17 3.03
CA LEU A 39 0.18 0.65 2.90
C LEU A 39 -0.27 -0.18 4.09
N GLN A 40 0.63 -0.76 4.86
CA GLN A 40 0.35 -1.66 5.99
C GLN A 40 -0.70 -2.76 5.66
N GLN A 41 -0.62 -3.33 4.46
CA GLN A 41 -1.64 -4.26 3.93
C GLN A 41 -1.87 -5.52 4.76
N ASN A 42 -0.84 -5.97 5.51
CA ASN A 42 -0.87 -7.22 6.25
C ASN A 42 -1.29 -7.03 7.72
N VAL A 43 -1.69 -5.81 8.09
CA VAL A 43 -2.12 -5.47 9.44
C VAL A 43 -3.65 -5.44 9.48
N GLU A 44 -4.23 -6.00 10.53
CA GLU A 44 -5.67 -5.95 10.73
C GLU A 44 -6.17 -4.51 10.86
N ALA A 45 -7.35 -4.25 10.33
CA ALA A 45 -7.97 -2.93 10.40
C ALA A 45 -8.09 -2.48 11.87
N GLY A 46 -7.55 -1.30 12.17
CA GLY A 46 -7.51 -0.76 13.53
C GLY A 46 -6.29 -1.14 14.38
N ALA A 47 -5.41 -2.03 13.88
CA ALA A 47 -4.12 -2.34 14.51
C ALA A 47 -2.93 -1.69 13.79
N THR A 48 -3.21 -0.79 12.84
CA THR A 48 -2.21 -0.07 12.06
C THR A 48 -1.38 0.87 12.94
N GLU A 49 -0.08 0.89 12.71
CA GLU A 49 0.80 1.87 13.34
C GLU A 49 0.60 3.25 12.70
N ASN A 50 0.81 4.31 13.48
CA ASN A 50 0.72 5.69 12.98
C ASN A 50 1.91 6.03 12.05
N LYS A 51 1.89 5.45 10.85
CA LYS A 51 2.91 5.61 9.79
C LYS A 51 2.26 5.53 8.42
N GLY A 52 2.86 6.20 7.45
CA GLY A 52 2.44 6.13 6.05
C GLY A 52 1.01 6.60 5.83
N LEU A 53 0.16 5.76 5.26
CA LEU A 53 -1.21 6.12 4.91
C LEU A 53 -2.09 6.38 6.15
N GLU A 54 -1.87 5.64 7.23
CA GLU A 54 -2.55 5.86 8.51
C GLU A 54 -2.28 7.26 9.07
N GLU A 55 -1.02 7.68 9.08
CA GLU A 55 -0.61 9.01 9.55
C GLU A 55 -1.28 10.13 8.74
N VAL A 56 -1.41 9.95 7.42
CA VAL A 56 -2.10 10.89 6.55
C VAL A 56 -3.56 11.05 6.97
N PHE A 57 -4.27 9.95 7.19
CA PHE A 57 -5.66 10.02 7.61
C PHE A 57 -5.80 10.63 9.00
N GLN A 58 -4.97 10.26 9.95
CA GLN A 58 -5.01 10.84 11.30
C GLN A 58 -4.69 12.34 11.32
N THR A 59 -3.90 12.83 10.38
CA THR A 59 -3.59 14.25 10.25
C THR A 59 -4.75 15.04 9.61
N LEU A 60 -5.45 14.42 8.65
CA LEU A 60 -6.57 15.06 7.94
C LEU A 60 -7.85 15.12 8.77
N PHE A 61 -8.08 14.13 9.60
CA PHE A 61 -9.24 14.04 10.45
C PHE A 61 -8.91 14.46 11.89
N PRO A 62 -9.88 14.97 12.66
CA PRO A 62 -11.29 15.15 12.33
C PRO A 62 -11.57 16.37 11.43
N ILE A 63 -12.55 16.23 10.54
CA ILE A 63 -13.04 17.33 9.72
C ILE A 63 -14.30 17.89 10.40
N THR A 64 -14.22 19.13 10.87
CA THR A 64 -15.34 19.78 11.54
C THR A 64 -16.16 20.63 10.59
N SER A 65 -17.46 20.69 10.78
CA SER A 65 -18.33 21.59 10.03
C SER A 65 -18.08 23.05 10.41
N VAL A 66 -18.32 23.95 9.48
CA VAL A 66 -18.18 25.42 9.70
C VAL A 66 -19.04 25.91 10.86
N SER A 67 -20.21 25.29 11.05
CA SER A 67 -21.13 25.60 12.16
C SER A 67 -20.75 24.93 13.49
N GLY A 68 -19.76 24.07 13.52
CA GLY A 68 -19.32 23.33 14.71
C GLY A 68 -20.28 22.23 15.19
N ASN A 69 -21.40 22.00 14.47
CA ASN A 69 -22.45 21.07 14.89
C ASN A 69 -22.23 19.63 14.45
N ALA A 70 -21.21 19.38 13.66
CA ALA A 70 -20.85 18.03 13.22
C ALA A 70 -19.35 17.89 13.03
N ALA A 71 -18.83 16.72 13.31
CA ALA A 71 -17.45 16.33 13.03
C ALA A 71 -17.44 14.98 12.33
N LEU A 72 -16.56 14.85 11.34
CA LEU A 72 -16.28 13.59 10.68
C LEU A 72 -14.95 13.06 11.22
N GLU A 73 -15.00 11.92 11.90
CA GLU A 73 -13.84 11.27 12.49
C GLU A 73 -13.41 10.07 11.64
N TYR A 74 -12.12 9.85 11.59
CA TYR A 74 -11.54 8.67 10.99
C TYR A 74 -11.48 7.52 12.00
N VAL A 75 -11.82 6.30 11.56
CA VAL A 75 -11.76 5.10 12.40
C VAL A 75 -10.66 4.16 11.91
N SER A 76 -10.71 3.75 10.66
CA SER A 76 -9.75 2.82 10.07
C SER A 76 -9.82 2.88 8.54
N TYR A 77 -8.81 2.32 7.88
CA TYR A 77 -8.88 2.04 6.44
C TYR A 77 -8.68 0.55 6.16
N GLU A 78 -9.15 0.13 5.02
CA GLU A 78 -8.99 -1.21 4.51
C GLU A 78 -8.64 -1.17 3.02
N LEU A 79 -7.66 -1.97 2.63
CA LEU A 79 -7.33 -2.23 1.24
C LEU A 79 -7.96 -3.54 0.81
N GLY A 80 -8.83 -3.48 -0.18
CA GLY A 80 -9.44 -4.67 -0.76
C GLY A 80 -8.45 -5.50 -1.57
N LYS A 81 -8.92 -6.60 -2.10
CA LYS A 81 -8.12 -7.45 -2.99
C LYS A 81 -8.14 -6.88 -4.41
N PRO A 82 -7.03 -6.99 -5.14
CA PRO A 82 -7.01 -6.61 -6.56
C PRO A 82 -7.99 -7.48 -7.36
N VAL A 83 -8.68 -6.87 -8.30
CA VAL A 83 -9.67 -7.56 -9.16
C VAL A 83 -8.98 -8.40 -10.20
N TYR A 84 -7.85 -7.93 -10.72
CA TYR A 84 -7.07 -8.57 -11.79
C TYR A 84 -5.67 -8.90 -11.32
N SER A 85 -5.12 -9.97 -11.87
CA SER A 85 -3.71 -10.31 -11.67
C SER A 85 -2.79 -9.37 -12.46
N VAL A 86 -1.51 -9.35 -12.12
CA VAL A 86 -0.50 -8.55 -12.83
C VAL A 86 -0.47 -8.88 -14.33
N GLN A 87 -0.54 -10.17 -14.67
CA GLN A 87 -0.51 -10.61 -16.06
C GLN A 87 -1.76 -10.17 -16.84
N GLU A 88 -2.93 -10.27 -16.24
CA GLU A 88 -4.17 -9.79 -16.85
C GLU A 88 -4.13 -8.29 -17.10
N CYS A 89 -3.62 -7.51 -16.14
CA CYS A 89 -3.46 -6.07 -16.29
C CYS A 89 -2.52 -5.70 -17.46
N LEU A 90 -1.42 -6.43 -17.62
CA LEU A 90 -0.49 -6.21 -18.74
C LEU A 90 -1.10 -6.54 -20.09
N ILE A 91 -1.87 -7.62 -20.18
CA ILE A 91 -2.49 -8.05 -21.45
C ILE A 91 -3.68 -7.16 -21.82
N GLN A 92 -4.52 -6.82 -20.85
CA GLN A 92 -5.75 -6.06 -21.08
C GLN A 92 -5.57 -4.54 -21.06
N GLY A 93 -4.38 -4.06 -20.71
CA GLY A 93 -4.12 -2.63 -20.61
C GLY A 93 -4.73 -1.98 -19.36
N LEU A 94 -4.86 -2.73 -18.27
CA LEU A 94 -5.43 -2.28 -17.01
C LEU A 94 -4.34 -1.89 -16.00
N SER A 95 -4.76 -1.26 -14.90
CA SER A 95 -3.86 -0.95 -13.79
C SER A 95 -4.01 -2.00 -12.69
N TYR A 96 -2.86 -2.43 -12.13
CA TYR A 96 -2.83 -3.33 -10.98
C TYR A 96 -3.03 -2.50 -9.71
N SER A 97 -4.25 -2.52 -9.18
CA SER A 97 -4.69 -1.69 -8.06
C SER A 97 -5.61 -2.45 -7.12
N ALA A 98 -5.75 -1.93 -5.93
CA ALA A 98 -6.69 -2.40 -4.92
C ALA A 98 -7.63 -1.26 -4.50
N PRO A 99 -8.92 -1.54 -4.24
CA PRO A 99 -9.85 -0.55 -3.75
C PRO A 99 -9.48 -0.16 -2.31
N LEU A 100 -9.40 1.15 -2.07
CA LEU A 100 -9.20 1.73 -0.75
C LEU A 100 -10.56 2.17 -0.19
N ARG A 101 -10.87 1.69 0.98
CA ARG A 101 -12.06 2.07 1.74
C ARG A 101 -11.65 2.59 3.11
N ILE A 102 -12.37 3.59 3.58
CA ILE A 102 -12.18 4.11 4.93
C ILE A 102 -13.47 3.98 5.71
N VAL A 103 -13.35 3.67 6.97
CA VAL A 103 -14.45 3.74 7.93
C VAL A 103 -14.39 5.09 8.61
N VAL A 104 -15.46 5.84 8.49
CA VAL A 104 -15.59 7.16 9.08
C VAL A 104 -16.79 7.21 10.01
N ARG A 105 -16.69 8.05 11.01
CA ARG A 105 -17.75 8.28 12.00
C ARG A 105 -18.19 9.73 11.94
N LEU A 106 -19.46 9.94 11.64
CA LEU A 106 -20.09 11.25 11.71
C LEU A 106 -20.66 11.45 13.10
N VAL A 107 -20.13 12.42 13.81
CA VAL A 107 -20.61 12.83 15.14
C VAL A 107 -21.40 14.12 14.98
N ILE A 108 -22.64 14.12 15.44
CA ILE A 108 -23.53 15.28 15.41
C ILE A 108 -23.72 15.77 16.84
N TYR A 109 -23.40 17.04 17.06
CA TYR A 109 -23.49 17.67 18.37
C TYR A 109 -24.82 18.41 18.53
N ASP A 110 -25.30 18.48 19.76
CA ASP A 110 -26.54 19.22 20.08
C ASP A 110 -26.26 20.72 20.18
N ARG A 111 -27.12 21.53 19.57
CA ARG A 111 -27.02 22.98 19.60
C ARG A 111 -27.46 23.56 20.97
N ASP A 112 -28.38 22.89 21.66
CA ASP A 112 -28.93 23.37 22.91
C ASP A 112 -27.94 23.30 24.07
N THR A 113 -26.91 22.45 23.95
CA THR A 113 -25.83 22.29 24.94
C THR A 113 -24.54 22.99 24.55
N ASN A 114 -24.55 23.96 23.62
CA ASN A 114 -23.34 24.59 23.04
C ASN A 114 -22.34 23.59 22.46
N PHE A 115 -22.82 22.55 21.77
CA PHE A 115 -22.03 21.50 21.11
C PHE A 115 -21.19 20.66 22.06
N GLN A 116 -21.56 20.55 23.33
CA GLN A 116 -20.87 19.73 24.33
C GLN A 116 -21.36 18.28 24.38
N GLU A 117 -22.64 18.06 24.01
CA GLU A 117 -23.24 16.75 24.01
C GLU A 117 -23.38 16.18 22.60
N VAL A 118 -23.11 14.90 22.47
CA VAL A 118 -23.29 14.15 21.23
C VAL A 118 -24.74 13.77 21.08
N LYS A 119 -25.40 14.24 20.03
CA LYS A 119 -26.79 13.94 19.72
C LYS A 119 -26.97 12.64 18.98
N ASP A 120 -26.09 12.38 17.99
CA ASP A 120 -26.16 11.18 17.15
C ASP A 120 -24.76 10.83 16.63
N VAL A 121 -24.53 9.55 16.45
CA VAL A 121 -23.28 9.02 15.87
C VAL A 121 -23.63 8.04 14.78
N LYS A 122 -23.13 8.27 13.57
CA LYS A 122 -23.31 7.38 12.44
C LYS A 122 -21.96 6.96 11.91
N GLU A 123 -21.76 5.66 11.78
CA GLU A 123 -20.55 5.08 11.21
C GLU A 123 -20.86 4.49 9.83
N GLY A 124 -19.98 4.67 8.90
CA GLY A 124 -20.14 4.18 7.55
C GLY A 124 -18.80 3.98 6.84
N GLU A 125 -18.84 3.08 5.89
CA GLU A 125 -17.71 2.80 5.00
C GLU A 125 -17.79 3.66 3.74
N VAL A 126 -16.68 4.31 3.38
CA VAL A 126 -16.57 5.18 2.20
C VAL A 126 -15.49 4.67 1.27
N PHE A 127 -15.86 4.49 0.01
CA PHE A 127 -14.90 4.18 -1.05
C PHE A 127 -14.11 5.44 -1.43
N MET A 128 -12.79 5.39 -1.28
CA MET A 128 -11.90 6.52 -1.58
C MET A 128 -11.29 6.46 -2.98
N GLY A 129 -11.33 5.32 -3.62
CA GLY A 129 -10.71 5.09 -4.91
C GLY A 129 -9.85 3.85 -4.94
N GLU A 130 -9.00 3.76 -5.96
CA GLU A 130 -8.08 2.64 -6.12
C GLU A 130 -6.64 3.08 -5.89
N VAL A 131 -5.89 2.28 -5.16
CA VAL A 131 -4.46 2.49 -4.90
C VAL A 131 -3.67 1.49 -5.72
N PRO A 132 -2.69 1.93 -6.53
CA PRO A 132 -1.83 1.02 -7.27
C PRO A 132 -1.03 0.13 -6.31
N LEU A 133 -0.89 -1.13 -6.65
CA LEU A 133 -0.10 -2.09 -5.89
C LEU A 133 1.27 -2.30 -6.54
N MET A 134 2.27 -2.47 -5.71
CA MET A 134 3.62 -2.82 -6.16
C MET A 134 3.69 -4.33 -6.43
N THR A 135 4.31 -4.70 -7.55
CA THR A 135 4.60 -6.10 -7.87
C THR A 135 5.82 -6.60 -7.09
N ASP A 136 6.05 -7.91 -7.11
CA ASP A 136 7.23 -8.52 -6.47
C ASP A 136 8.56 -8.04 -7.05
N ASN A 137 8.53 -7.45 -8.25
CA ASN A 137 9.67 -6.85 -8.93
C ASN A 137 9.92 -5.38 -8.54
N GLY A 138 9.12 -4.82 -7.64
CA GLY A 138 9.20 -3.40 -7.25
C GLY A 138 8.68 -2.43 -8.30
N SER A 139 7.86 -2.90 -9.23
CA SER A 139 7.25 -2.12 -10.29
C SER A 139 5.75 -1.89 -10.06
N PHE A 140 5.19 -0.92 -10.76
CA PHE A 140 3.76 -0.66 -10.83
C PHE A 140 3.26 -0.91 -12.24
N VAL A 141 2.10 -1.53 -12.37
CA VAL A 141 1.43 -1.72 -13.67
C VAL A 141 0.31 -0.70 -13.78
N ILE A 142 0.50 0.27 -14.65
CA ILE A 142 -0.45 1.37 -14.90
C ILE A 142 -0.85 1.36 -16.38
N ASN A 143 -2.13 1.17 -16.64
CA ASN A 143 -2.68 1.08 -18.00
C ASN A 143 -1.93 0.07 -18.89
N GLY A 144 -1.59 -1.08 -18.34
CA GLY A 144 -0.86 -2.14 -19.04
C GLY A 144 0.63 -1.86 -19.26
N THR A 145 1.16 -0.79 -18.72
CA THR A 145 2.59 -0.44 -18.80
C THR A 145 3.24 -0.62 -17.44
N GLU A 146 4.33 -1.36 -17.40
CA GLU A 146 5.12 -1.54 -16.19
C GLU A 146 6.04 -0.34 -15.97
N ARG A 147 5.94 0.27 -14.78
CA ARG A 147 6.68 1.48 -14.39
C ARG A 147 7.38 1.27 -13.07
N VAL A 148 8.52 1.91 -12.91
CA VAL A 148 9.35 1.86 -11.70
C VAL A 148 9.58 3.27 -11.18
N VAL A 149 9.50 3.43 -9.87
CA VAL A 149 9.90 4.68 -9.21
C VAL A 149 11.42 4.71 -9.15
N VAL A 150 12.02 5.70 -9.80
CA VAL A 150 13.48 5.92 -9.82
C VAL A 150 13.81 7.01 -8.81
N TYR A 151 14.74 6.74 -7.90
CA TYR A 151 15.27 7.74 -6.98
C TYR A 151 16.64 8.22 -7.44
N GLN A 152 16.93 9.47 -7.18
CA GLN A 152 18.19 10.10 -7.52
C GLN A 152 19.05 10.24 -6.28
N LEU A 153 20.29 9.80 -6.37
CA LEU A 153 21.31 10.08 -5.35
C LEU A 153 21.92 11.47 -5.62
N HIS A 154 21.96 12.29 -4.59
CA HIS A 154 22.56 13.60 -4.63
C HIS A 154 23.93 13.60 -3.96
#